data_b6c47e328fb3a923de768d5d72c0a938
#
_entry.id   b6c47e328fb3a923de768d5d72c0a938
#
_cell.length_a   1.000
_cell.length_b   1.000
_cell.length_c   1.000
_cell.angle_alpha   90.00
_cell.angle_beta   90.00
_cell.angle_gamma   90.00
#
_symmetry.space_group_name_H-M   'P 1'
#
loop_
_entity.id
_entity.type
_entity.pdbx_description
1 polymer ?
#
loop_
_entity_poly.entity_id
_entity_poly.type
_entity_poly.pdbx_seq_one_letter_code
_entity_poly.pdbx_strand_id
1 'polypeptide(L)'
;NITLYTYAELESLDGFIGNLKARIRRKSKGIDEKLCTGCGLCTTKCPVKKIPGEFDERMGNRSAIYVPFPQAVPNKPVIDRKNCTYYIKGKCRICEKVCPTQAIRFDQEDQITETEVGAIVVATGFTVKQTDFFPEYGYGKYPDVITGLQFERLASASGPTFGEIRR
;
A
#
# COMPACT_ATOMS: atom_id res chain seq x y z
N ASN A 1 -1.28 14.13 -22.71
CA ASN A 1 -2.20 13.29 -21.90
C ASN A 1 -1.39 12.32 -21.06
N ILE A 2 -1.72 12.21 -19.76
CA ILE A 2 -1.07 11.28 -18.83
C ILE A 2 -2.15 10.33 -18.30
N THR A 3 -1.90 9.02 -18.37
CA THR A 3 -2.75 8.01 -17.73
C THR A 3 -2.00 7.42 -16.53
N LEU A 4 -2.60 7.49 -15.34
CA LEU A 4 -2.04 6.98 -14.11
C LEU A 4 -2.72 5.67 -13.71
N TYR A 5 -1.94 4.61 -13.57
CA TYR A 5 -2.39 3.35 -12.98
C TYR A 5 -1.79 3.20 -11.58
N THR A 6 -2.63 3.29 -10.57
CA THR A 6 -2.22 3.10 -9.16
C THR A 6 -2.59 1.71 -8.67
N TYR A 7 -1.86 1.18 -7.71
CA TYR A 7 -2.04 -0.18 -7.21
C TYR A 7 -1.96 -1.23 -8.33
N ALA A 8 -0.96 -1.05 -9.20
CA ALA A 8 -0.78 -1.83 -10.42
C ALA A 8 0.64 -2.42 -10.47
N GLU A 9 0.78 -3.49 -11.23
CA GLU A 9 2.05 -4.20 -11.47
C GLU A 9 2.21 -4.45 -12.95
N LEU A 10 3.44 -4.32 -13.46
CA LEU A 10 3.80 -4.79 -14.78
C LEU A 10 3.98 -6.31 -14.72
N GLU A 11 3.13 -7.07 -15.42
CA GLU A 11 3.19 -8.54 -15.45
C GLU A 11 4.17 -9.06 -16.51
N SER A 12 4.09 -8.50 -17.70
CA SER A 12 5.00 -8.86 -18.78
C SER A 12 5.27 -7.67 -19.68
N LEU A 13 6.37 -7.79 -20.40
CA LEU A 13 6.81 -6.85 -21.41
C LEU A 13 7.34 -7.64 -22.60
N ASP A 14 6.70 -7.50 -23.75
CA ASP A 14 7.04 -8.19 -24.98
C ASP A 14 7.34 -7.18 -26.10
N GLY A 15 8.07 -7.62 -27.14
CA GLY A 15 8.39 -6.78 -28.28
C GLY A 15 9.83 -6.26 -28.29
N PHE A 16 10.03 -5.14 -28.96
CA PHE A 16 11.34 -4.50 -29.12
C PHE A 16 11.22 -2.97 -29.00
N ILE A 17 12.34 -2.29 -28.85
CA ILE A 17 12.40 -0.83 -28.71
C ILE A 17 11.64 -0.16 -29.85
N GLY A 18 10.73 0.72 -29.52
CA GLY A 18 9.81 1.38 -30.46
C GLY A 18 8.47 0.66 -30.65
N ASN A 19 8.37 -0.62 -30.25
CA ASN A 19 7.14 -1.41 -30.37
C ASN A 19 7.02 -2.43 -29.23
N LEU A 20 6.85 -1.94 -28.02
CA LEU A 20 6.72 -2.74 -26.81
C LEU A 20 5.27 -2.90 -26.42
N LYS A 21 4.88 -4.11 -26.01
CA LYS A 21 3.58 -4.43 -25.41
C LYS A 21 3.75 -4.64 -23.92
N ALA A 22 3.19 -3.76 -23.11
CA ALA A 22 3.17 -3.84 -21.67
C ALA A 22 1.83 -4.41 -21.19
N ARG A 23 1.88 -5.52 -20.46
CA ARG A 23 0.73 -6.12 -19.78
C ARG A 23 0.73 -5.69 -18.32
N ILE A 24 -0.28 -4.93 -17.93
CA ILE A 24 -0.39 -4.28 -16.62
C ILE A 24 -1.56 -4.90 -15.88
N ARG A 25 -1.30 -5.47 -14.70
CA ARG A 25 -2.32 -5.91 -13.76
C ARG A 25 -2.66 -4.79 -12.79
N ARG A 26 -3.87 -4.28 -12.86
CA ARG A 26 -4.44 -3.36 -11.88
C ARG A 26 -5.10 -4.18 -10.78
N LYS A 27 -4.47 -4.22 -9.61
CA LYS A 27 -4.98 -5.01 -8.49
C LYS A 27 -6.28 -4.40 -7.96
N SER A 28 -7.21 -5.26 -7.59
CA SER A 28 -8.45 -4.85 -6.95
C SER A 28 -8.18 -4.18 -5.60
N LYS A 29 -8.70 -2.98 -5.44
CA LYS A 29 -8.66 -2.25 -4.16
C LYS A 29 -9.79 -2.67 -3.21
N GLY A 30 -10.82 -3.36 -3.72
CA GLY A 30 -12.06 -3.62 -3.00
C GLY A 30 -12.91 -2.37 -2.80
N ILE A 31 -12.64 -1.30 -3.58
CA ILE A 31 -13.25 0.02 -3.46
C ILE A 31 -13.60 0.53 -4.85
N ASP A 32 -14.81 1.04 -5.01
CA ASP A 32 -15.17 1.85 -6.17
C ASP A 32 -14.60 3.26 -6.00
N GLU A 33 -13.54 3.56 -6.74
CA GLU A 33 -12.83 4.84 -6.63
C GLU A 33 -13.66 6.05 -7.05
N LYS A 34 -14.68 5.86 -7.91
CA LYS A 34 -15.56 6.94 -8.36
C LYS A 34 -16.54 7.35 -7.26
N LEU A 35 -17.03 6.39 -6.49
CA LEU A 35 -17.95 6.63 -5.39
C LEU A 35 -17.22 7.02 -4.09
N CYS A 36 -15.98 6.58 -3.89
CA CYS A 36 -15.25 6.83 -2.67
C CYS A 36 -14.85 8.30 -2.55
N THR A 37 -15.18 8.95 -1.44
CA THR A 37 -14.79 10.33 -1.13
C THR A 37 -13.47 10.44 -0.35
N GLY A 38 -12.89 9.31 0.12
CA GLY A 38 -11.67 9.34 0.94
C GLY A 38 -11.89 9.74 2.40
N CYS A 39 -13.12 9.68 2.91
CA CYS A 39 -13.48 10.15 4.26
C CYS A 39 -12.85 9.39 5.43
N GLY A 40 -12.24 8.22 5.20
CA GLY A 40 -11.52 7.44 6.22
C GLY A 40 -12.39 6.66 7.22
N LEU A 41 -13.73 6.76 7.18
CA LEU A 41 -14.61 6.07 8.13
C LEU A 41 -14.41 4.54 8.14
N CYS A 42 -14.25 3.94 6.96
CA CYS A 42 -14.00 2.51 6.82
C CYS A 42 -12.70 2.09 7.52
N THR A 43 -11.64 2.87 7.40
CA THR A 43 -10.34 2.65 8.06
C THR A 43 -10.48 2.75 9.58
N THR A 44 -11.14 3.81 10.06
CA THR A 44 -11.33 4.07 11.50
C THR A 44 -12.20 3.00 12.18
N LYS A 45 -13.24 2.51 11.50
CA LYS A 45 -14.18 1.53 12.05
C LYS A 45 -13.78 0.07 11.82
N CYS A 46 -12.72 -0.19 11.07
CA CYS A 46 -12.22 -1.55 10.87
C CYS A 46 -11.81 -2.20 12.21
N PRO A 47 -12.28 -3.42 12.53
CA PRO A 47 -11.91 -4.09 13.79
C PRO A 47 -10.48 -4.66 13.76
N VAL A 48 -9.93 -4.90 12.58
CA VAL A 48 -8.55 -5.41 12.41
C VAL A 48 -7.61 -4.22 12.33
N LYS A 49 -6.83 -3.95 13.39
CA LYS A 49 -5.99 -2.74 13.53
C LYS A 49 -4.54 -3.01 13.91
N LYS A 50 -4.14 -4.27 14.04
CA LYS A 50 -2.81 -4.63 14.51
C LYS A 50 -1.97 -5.28 13.40
N ILE A 51 -2.06 -4.74 12.19
CA ILE A 51 -1.24 -5.17 11.06
C ILE A 51 -0.05 -4.22 11.00
N PRO A 52 1.20 -4.71 11.07
CA PRO A 52 2.38 -3.85 10.92
C PRO A 52 2.32 -3.07 9.60
N GLY A 53 2.43 -1.76 9.68
CA GLY A 53 2.35 -0.85 8.53
C GLY A 53 3.62 -0.91 7.70
N GLU A 54 3.51 -1.26 6.45
CA GLU A 54 4.66 -1.39 5.53
C GLU A 54 5.32 -0.03 5.30
N PHE A 55 4.54 1.03 5.17
CA PHE A 55 5.04 2.38 4.94
C PHE A 55 5.85 2.94 6.13
N ASP A 56 5.54 2.51 7.34
CA ASP A 56 6.25 2.90 8.56
C ASP A 56 7.31 1.88 8.97
N GLU A 57 7.85 1.11 8.02
CA GLU A 57 8.88 0.10 8.29
C GLU A 57 8.48 -0.86 9.44
N ARG A 58 7.20 -1.17 9.54
CA ARG A 58 6.57 -2.01 10.57
C ARG A 58 6.62 -1.46 12.00
N MET A 59 7.07 -0.23 12.21
CA MET A 59 7.07 0.41 13.52
C MET A 59 5.69 0.90 13.96
N GLY A 60 4.80 1.17 12.99
CA GLY A 60 3.39 1.51 13.22
C GLY A 60 2.44 0.36 12.86
N ASN A 61 1.17 0.52 13.21
CA ASN A 61 0.12 -0.43 12.88
C ASN A 61 -0.93 0.19 11.94
N ARG A 62 -1.44 -0.62 11.04
CA ARG A 62 -2.54 -0.25 10.15
C ARG A 62 -3.73 -1.19 10.27
N SER A 63 -4.86 -0.77 9.71
CA SER A 63 -6.05 -1.60 9.59
C SER A 63 -5.99 -2.52 8.36
N ALA A 64 -6.89 -3.51 8.28
CA ALA A 64 -7.06 -4.33 7.08
C ALA A 64 -7.67 -3.57 5.89
N ILE A 65 -8.32 -2.44 6.13
CA ILE A 65 -8.68 -1.45 5.09
C ILE A 65 -7.94 -0.15 5.42
N TYR A 66 -7.10 0.33 4.54
CA TYR A 66 -6.15 1.40 4.84
C TYR A 66 -5.77 2.19 3.59
N VAL A 67 -5.31 3.40 3.78
CA VAL A 67 -4.63 4.19 2.75
C VAL A 67 -3.15 3.83 2.80
N PRO A 68 -2.50 3.47 1.68
CA PRO A 68 -1.13 2.97 1.68
C PRO A 68 -0.10 3.90 2.34
N PHE A 69 -0.27 5.21 2.17
CA PHE A 69 0.54 6.24 2.84
C PHE A 69 -0.25 7.56 2.90
N PRO A 70 0.05 8.46 3.83
CA PRO A 70 -0.76 9.66 4.09
C PRO A 70 -0.95 10.59 2.88
N GLN A 71 0.06 10.70 2.01
CA GLN A 71 0.06 11.56 0.83
C GLN A 71 -0.35 10.84 -0.46
N ALA A 72 -0.97 9.66 -0.35
CA ALA A 72 -1.38 8.87 -1.52
C ALA A 72 -2.31 9.64 -2.47
N VAL A 73 -2.03 9.58 -3.76
CA VAL A 73 -2.87 10.14 -4.82
C VAL A 73 -3.25 9.01 -5.79
N PRO A 74 -4.55 8.70 -5.94
CA PRO A 74 -5.67 9.26 -5.18
C PRO A 74 -5.66 8.81 -3.70
N ASN A 75 -6.17 9.65 -2.80
CA ASN A 75 -6.33 9.30 -1.38
C ASN A 75 -7.53 8.34 -1.21
N LYS A 76 -7.35 7.11 -1.63
CA LYS A 76 -8.35 6.06 -1.60
C LYS A 76 -7.83 4.84 -0.83
N PRO A 77 -8.63 4.25 0.06
CA PRO A 77 -8.21 3.07 0.78
C PRO A 77 -8.12 1.83 -0.14
N VAL A 78 -7.39 0.84 0.34
CA VAL A 78 -7.34 -0.51 -0.24
C VAL A 78 -7.68 -1.52 0.83
N ILE A 79 -8.23 -2.68 0.46
CA ILE A 79 -8.52 -3.78 1.37
C ILE A 79 -7.41 -4.83 1.26
N ASP A 80 -6.71 -5.05 2.37
CA ASP A 80 -5.76 -6.15 2.51
C ASP A 80 -6.52 -7.47 2.64
N ARG A 81 -6.69 -8.18 1.54
CA ARG A 81 -7.44 -9.43 1.48
C ARG A 81 -6.87 -10.52 2.40
N LYS A 82 -5.55 -10.52 2.63
CA LYS A 82 -4.87 -11.52 3.46
C LYS A 82 -5.23 -11.38 4.95
N ASN A 83 -5.50 -10.15 5.40
CA ASN A 83 -5.77 -9.84 6.80
C ASN A 83 -7.24 -9.43 7.06
N CYS A 84 -8.05 -9.26 6.02
CA CYS A 84 -9.43 -8.87 6.16
C CYS A 84 -10.31 -10.04 6.63
N THR A 85 -11.03 -9.86 7.74
CA THR A 85 -11.92 -10.87 8.31
C THR A 85 -13.01 -11.33 7.33
N TYR A 86 -13.47 -10.43 6.44
CA TYR A 86 -14.44 -10.82 5.41
C TYR A 86 -13.85 -11.83 4.43
N TYR A 87 -12.67 -11.58 3.89
CA TYR A 87 -12.03 -12.50 2.95
C TYR A 87 -11.58 -13.82 3.59
N ILE A 88 -11.20 -13.78 4.88
CA ILE A 88 -10.74 -14.99 5.59
C ILE A 88 -11.91 -15.87 6.07
N LYS A 89 -12.97 -15.27 6.59
CA LYS A 89 -14.04 -15.96 7.32
C LYS A 89 -15.44 -15.79 6.72
N GLY A 90 -15.59 -15.04 5.63
CA GLY A 90 -16.89 -14.71 5.04
C GLY A 90 -17.79 -13.82 5.92
N LYS A 91 -17.27 -13.32 7.05
CA LYS A 91 -18.03 -12.57 8.05
C LYS A 91 -17.34 -11.22 8.29
N CYS A 92 -18.06 -10.21 8.60
CA CYS A 92 -17.63 -8.82 8.77
C CYS A 92 -17.78 -7.96 7.50
N ARG A 93 -18.75 -7.07 7.55
CA ARG A 93 -19.00 -6.05 6.51
C ARG A 93 -19.12 -4.66 7.15
N ILE A 94 -18.37 -4.39 8.22
CA ILE A 94 -18.45 -3.12 8.96
C ILE A 94 -18.09 -1.93 8.06
N CYS A 95 -16.98 -2.04 7.31
CA CYS A 95 -16.56 -0.97 6.40
C CYS A 95 -17.61 -0.62 5.33
N GLU A 96 -18.36 -1.61 4.84
CA GLU A 96 -19.46 -1.41 3.91
C GLU A 96 -20.65 -0.71 4.59
N LYS A 97 -21.03 -1.15 5.80
CA LYS A 97 -22.17 -0.58 6.55
C LYS A 97 -21.94 0.89 6.94
N VAL A 98 -20.69 1.28 7.21
CA VAL A 98 -20.37 2.66 7.62
C VAL A 98 -20.01 3.57 6.43
N CYS A 99 -19.95 3.03 5.21
CA CYS A 99 -19.60 3.80 4.04
C CYS A 99 -20.80 4.62 3.54
N PRO A 100 -20.81 5.96 3.65
CA PRO A 100 -21.95 6.78 3.27
C PRO A 100 -22.24 6.76 1.77
N THR A 101 -21.22 6.52 0.95
CA THR A 101 -21.32 6.47 -0.50
C THR A 101 -21.39 5.05 -1.04
N GLN A 102 -21.45 4.05 -0.17
CA GLN A 102 -21.50 2.64 -0.55
C GLN A 102 -20.40 2.23 -1.56
N ALA A 103 -19.20 2.73 -1.37
CA ALA A 103 -18.08 2.51 -2.29
C ALA A 103 -17.37 1.16 -2.09
N ILE A 104 -17.70 0.37 -1.08
CA ILE A 104 -17.05 -0.92 -0.82
C ILE A 104 -17.52 -1.96 -1.84
N ARG A 105 -16.57 -2.69 -2.45
CA ARG A 105 -16.79 -3.74 -3.45
C ARG A 105 -15.92 -4.95 -3.14
N PHE A 106 -16.45 -5.88 -2.37
CA PHE A 106 -15.73 -7.11 -2.01
C PHE A 106 -15.55 -8.08 -3.19
N ASP A 107 -16.41 -7.98 -4.17
CA ASP A 107 -16.46 -8.78 -5.41
C ASP A 107 -15.57 -8.23 -6.54
N GLN A 108 -14.90 -7.10 -6.31
CA GLN A 108 -14.03 -6.49 -7.30
C GLN A 108 -12.83 -7.42 -7.61
N GLU A 109 -12.57 -7.65 -8.88
CA GLU A 109 -11.44 -8.45 -9.36
C GLU A 109 -10.32 -7.60 -9.93
N ASP A 110 -9.15 -8.20 -10.10
CA ASP A 110 -8.02 -7.60 -10.77
C ASP A 110 -8.36 -7.37 -12.26
N GLN A 111 -7.86 -6.30 -12.82
CA GLN A 111 -8.06 -5.95 -14.23
C GLN A 111 -6.73 -5.99 -14.97
N ILE A 112 -6.71 -6.67 -16.11
CA ILE A 112 -5.56 -6.68 -17.01
C ILE A 112 -5.78 -5.62 -18.09
N THR A 113 -4.75 -4.81 -18.29
CA THR A 113 -4.71 -3.81 -19.38
C THR A 113 -3.45 -4.05 -20.19
N GLU A 114 -3.60 -4.14 -21.50
CA GLU A 114 -2.46 -4.18 -22.42
C GLU A 114 -2.33 -2.81 -23.08
N THR A 115 -1.11 -2.31 -23.19
CA THR A 115 -0.83 -1.04 -23.84
C THR A 115 0.44 -1.13 -24.66
N GLU A 116 0.42 -0.49 -25.83
CA GLU A 116 1.60 -0.38 -26.69
C GLU A 116 2.34 0.91 -26.36
N VAL A 117 3.66 0.79 -26.20
CA VAL A 117 4.54 1.91 -25.84
C VAL A 117 5.83 1.86 -26.65
N GLY A 118 6.39 3.01 -26.99
CA GLY A 118 7.65 3.09 -27.71
C GLY A 118 8.87 2.86 -26.81
N ALA A 119 8.78 3.25 -25.54
CA ALA A 119 9.85 3.12 -24.57
C ALA A 119 9.29 2.99 -23.14
N ILE A 120 10.11 2.46 -22.23
CA ILE A 120 9.78 2.35 -20.80
C ILE A 120 10.91 2.97 -19.99
N VAL A 121 10.55 3.82 -19.04
CA VAL A 121 11.46 4.36 -18.04
C VAL A 121 11.22 3.63 -16.73
N VAL A 122 12.25 2.97 -16.20
CA VAL A 122 12.21 2.26 -14.93
C VAL A 122 12.67 3.18 -13.81
N ALA A 123 11.78 3.47 -12.87
CA ALA A 123 12.03 4.36 -11.73
C ALA A 123 11.40 3.76 -10.47
N THR A 124 11.84 2.55 -10.08
CA THR A 124 11.21 1.72 -9.03
C THR A 124 11.63 2.07 -7.61
N GLY A 125 12.44 3.11 -7.43
CA GLY A 125 12.99 3.49 -6.14
C GLY A 125 14.10 2.53 -5.67
N PHE A 126 14.28 2.40 -4.37
CA PHE A 126 15.30 1.55 -3.77
C PHE A 126 14.69 0.56 -2.76
N THR A 127 15.42 -0.51 -2.50
CA THR A 127 15.13 -1.45 -1.42
C THR A 127 16.23 -1.34 -0.37
N VAL A 128 15.83 -1.27 0.90
CA VAL A 128 16.80 -1.28 2.01
C VAL A 128 17.56 -2.60 1.98
N LYS A 129 18.91 -2.51 1.99
CA LYS A 129 19.75 -3.69 2.04
C LYS A 129 19.51 -4.47 3.32
N GLN A 130 19.50 -5.79 3.23
CA GLN A 130 19.35 -6.64 4.40
C GLN A 130 20.45 -6.33 5.41
N THR A 131 20.05 -6.11 6.66
CA THR A 131 20.94 -5.63 7.73
C THR A 131 21.81 -6.72 8.33
N ASP A 132 21.50 -7.98 8.07
CA ASP A 132 22.30 -9.16 8.43
C ASP A 132 23.65 -9.23 7.68
N PHE A 133 23.81 -8.48 6.57
CA PHE A 133 25.12 -8.30 5.93
C PHE A 133 26.12 -7.49 6.78
N PHE A 134 25.68 -6.80 7.82
CA PHE A 134 26.48 -5.90 8.65
C PHE A 134 26.26 -6.20 10.13
N PRO A 135 26.64 -7.42 10.61
CA PRO A 135 26.37 -7.85 11.98
C PRO A 135 27.09 -7.00 13.03
N GLU A 136 28.19 -6.34 12.63
CA GLU A 136 28.99 -5.45 13.49
C GLU A 136 28.17 -4.25 14.02
N TYR A 137 27.16 -3.79 13.29
CA TYR A 137 26.29 -2.70 13.74
C TYR A 137 25.22 -3.15 14.73
N GLY A 138 24.96 -4.47 14.84
CA GLY A 138 24.05 -5.04 15.82
C GLY A 138 22.57 -4.73 15.57
N TYR A 139 22.16 -4.48 14.32
CA TYR A 139 20.74 -4.35 13.97
C TYR A 139 19.98 -5.64 14.33
N GLY A 140 18.78 -5.46 14.93
CA GLY A 140 18.00 -6.59 15.44
C GLY A 140 18.51 -7.18 16.79
N LYS A 141 19.74 -6.85 17.21
CA LYS A 141 20.31 -7.20 18.50
C LYS A 141 20.10 -6.09 19.54
N TYR A 142 20.26 -4.86 19.11
CA TYR A 142 20.06 -3.69 19.96
C TYR A 142 18.84 -2.90 19.48
N PRO A 143 17.88 -2.59 20.36
CA PRO A 143 16.63 -1.94 19.97
C PRO A 143 16.82 -0.51 19.44
N ASP A 144 17.92 0.14 19.80
CA ASP A 144 18.23 1.52 19.37
C ASP A 144 19.01 1.58 18.04
N VAL A 145 19.39 0.43 17.48
CA VAL A 145 20.03 0.36 16.16
C VAL A 145 18.94 0.19 15.11
N ILE A 146 18.69 1.25 14.37
CA ILE A 146 17.63 1.33 13.36
C ILE A 146 18.19 1.70 11.99
N THR A 147 17.45 1.42 10.93
CA THR A 147 17.82 1.83 9.57
C THR A 147 17.57 3.33 9.37
N GLY A 148 18.23 3.93 8.36
CA GLY A 148 17.97 5.33 7.99
C GLY A 148 16.50 5.58 7.60
N LEU A 149 15.84 4.61 6.94
CA LEU A 149 14.43 4.72 6.59
C LEU A 149 13.53 4.66 7.83
N GLN A 150 13.83 3.81 8.80
CA GLN A 150 13.13 3.78 10.08
C GLN A 150 13.29 5.13 10.82
N PHE A 151 14.50 5.69 10.84
CA PHE A 151 14.73 7.00 11.45
C PHE A 151 13.95 8.10 10.75
N GLU A 152 13.94 8.13 9.42
CA GLU A 152 13.14 9.07 8.63
C GLU A 152 11.66 8.98 9.00
N ARG A 153 11.11 7.77 9.13
CA ARG A 153 9.71 7.59 9.52
C ARG A 153 9.42 8.07 10.94
N LEU A 154 10.32 7.86 11.89
CA LEU A 154 10.17 8.39 13.25
C LEU A 154 10.23 9.93 13.28
N ALA A 155 11.11 10.54 12.48
CA ALA A 155 11.26 11.99 12.41
C ALA A 155 10.14 12.69 11.61
N SER A 156 9.35 11.92 10.84
CA SER A 156 8.27 12.48 10.03
C SER A 156 7.02 12.77 10.85
N ALA A 157 6.40 13.94 10.65
CA ALA A 157 5.13 14.32 11.28
C ALA A 157 3.98 13.35 10.95
N SER A 158 4.04 12.64 9.81
CA SER A 158 3.08 11.59 9.42
C SER A 158 3.53 10.19 9.85
N GLY A 159 4.62 10.05 10.55
CA GLY A 159 5.15 8.78 11.05
C GLY A 159 4.44 8.28 12.32
N PRO A 160 4.82 7.08 12.79
CA PRO A 160 4.14 6.42 13.88
C PRO A 160 4.24 7.14 15.23
N THR A 161 5.20 8.06 15.35
CA THR A 161 5.45 8.86 16.56
C THR A 161 5.15 10.34 16.37
N PHE A 162 4.51 10.73 15.25
CA PHE A 162 4.18 12.12 14.92
C PHE A 162 5.38 13.07 14.89
N GLY A 163 6.54 12.56 14.49
CA GLY A 163 7.80 13.31 14.41
C GLY A 163 8.57 13.42 15.72
N GLU A 164 8.09 12.82 16.80
CA GLU A 164 8.84 12.72 18.04
C GLU A 164 9.68 11.45 18.05
N ILE A 165 10.99 11.59 18.16
CA ILE A 165 11.90 10.46 18.30
C ILE A 165 11.77 9.93 19.72
N ARG A 166 11.07 8.82 19.86
CA ARG A 166 10.83 8.12 21.13
C ARG A 166 11.42 6.71 21.06
N ARG A 167 11.84 6.25 22.22
CA ARG A 167 12.30 4.88 22.44
C ARG A 167 11.12 3.93 22.66
#